data_e680bc456a9e4a783dc5a971116c4ada
#
_entry.id   e680bc456a9e4a783dc5a971116c4ada
#
_cell.length_a   1.000
_cell.length_b   1.000
_cell.length_c   1.000
_cell.angle_alpha   90.00
_cell.angle_beta   90.00
_cell.angle_gamma   90.00
#
_symmetry.space_group_name_H-M   'P 1'
#
loop_
_entity.id
_entity.type
_entity.pdbx_description
1 polymer ?
#
loop_
_entity_poly.entity_id
_entity_poly.type
_entity_poly.pdbx_seq_one_letter_code
_entity_poly.pdbx_strand_id
1 'polypeptide(L)'
;MSIKIALAGNPNCGKTTLFNDLTGSNQYVGNWPGVTVEKKEGKLKGHDDVVIQDLPGIYSLSPYTLEEVVARGYLVNEKPDAILNIIDGTNIERNLYLTTQLIELGIPVVMAVNMIDLVRKNRSEERRVGKECRSRWSPDH
;
A
#
# COMPACT_ATOMS: atom_id res chain seq x y z
N MET A 1 1.95 -3.62 22.85
CA MET A 1 1.07 -4.16 21.81
C MET A 1 1.49 -3.60 20.46
N SER A 2 1.82 -4.45 19.52
CA SER A 2 2.27 -3.97 18.20
C SER A 2 1.13 -4.04 17.18
N ILE A 3 1.11 -3.05 16.29
CA ILE A 3 0.13 -2.96 15.22
C ILE A 3 0.85 -3.28 13.92
N LYS A 4 0.27 -4.16 13.13
CA LYS A 4 0.83 -4.52 11.82
C LYS A 4 -0.05 -3.93 10.71
N ILE A 5 0.57 -3.18 9.82
CA ILE A 5 -0.12 -2.59 8.67
C ILE A 5 0.55 -3.10 7.41
N ALA A 6 -0.24 -3.62 6.49
CA ALA A 6 0.28 -4.09 5.21
C ALA A 6 0.06 -3.02 4.15
N LEU A 7 1.08 -2.72 3.36
CA LEU A 7 0.95 -1.83 2.21
C LEU A 7 0.68 -2.68 0.98
N ALA A 8 -0.43 -2.46 0.35
CA ALA A 8 -0.82 -3.20 -0.86
C ALA A 8 -1.13 -2.23 -1.98
N GLY A 9 -0.83 -2.62 -3.20
CA GLY A 9 -1.13 -1.80 -4.37
C GLY A 9 -0.56 -2.40 -5.64
N ASN A 10 -0.94 -1.82 -6.77
CA ASN A 10 -0.43 -2.24 -8.05
C ASN A 10 1.04 -1.82 -8.20
N PRO A 11 1.79 -2.51 -9.07
CA PRO A 11 3.14 -2.04 -9.39
C PRO A 11 3.08 -0.60 -9.91
N ASN A 12 4.06 0.22 -9.53
CA ASN A 12 4.18 1.60 -9.96
C ASN A 12 3.09 2.55 -9.45
N CYS A 13 2.44 2.21 -8.35
CA CYS A 13 1.44 3.09 -7.76
C CYS A 13 2.02 4.09 -6.74
N GLY A 14 3.33 4.09 -6.56
CA GLY A 14 3.97 4.97 -5.59
C GLY A 14 4.09 4.36 -4.20
N LYS A 15 3.84 3.07 -4.07
CA LYS A 15 3.85 2.36 -2.80
C LYS A 15 5.21 2.43 -2.11
N THR A 16 6.29 2.27 -2.87
CA THR A 16 7.65 2.31 -2.31
C THR A 16 7.97 3.69 -1.74
N THR A 17 7.57 4.74 -2.43
CA THR A 17 7.79 6.10 -1.97
C THR A 17 7.08 6.34 -0.65
N LEU A 18 5.84 5.90 -0.55
CA LEU A 18 5.07 6.04 0.68
C LEU A 18 5.69 5.21 1.81
N PHE A 19 6.13 3.99 1.52
CA PHE A 19 6.78 3.15 2.51
C PHE A 19 8.02 3.84 3.07
N ASN A 20 8.85 4.41 2.20
CA ASN A 20 10.06 5.10 2.61
C ASN A 20 9.73 6.33 3.46
N ASP A 21 8.69 7.06 3.10
CA ASP A 21 8.27 8.23 3.86
C ASP A 21 7.76 7.86 5.25
N LEU A 22 7.05 6.76 5.37
CA LEU A 22 6.49 6.32 6.64
C LEU A 22 7.52 5.72 7.58
N THR A 23 8.51 5.01 7.05
CA THR A 23 9.47 4.28 7.88
C THR A 23 10.82 4.99 8.02
N GLY A 24 11.17 5.86 7.09
CA GLY A 24 12.46 6.52 7.11
C GLY A 24 13.61 5.52 6.98
N SER A 25 14.55 5.56 7.92
CA SER A 25 15.71 4.67 7.91
C SER A 25 15.47 3.36 8.67
N ASN A 26 14.31 3.19 9.27
CA ASN A 26 14.01 2.01 10.10
C ASN A 26 13.41 0.91 9.24
N GLN A 27 14.18 0.41 8.29
CA GLN A 27 13.72 -0.62 7.35
C GLN A 27 14.57 -1.88 7.44
N TYR A 28 13.90 -3.02 7.29
CA TYR A 28 14.55 -4.31 7.11
C TYR A 28 14.26 -4.78 5.69
N VAL A 29 15.30 -5.20 4.97
CA VAL A 29 15.19 -5.67 3.60
C VAL A 29 15.75 -7.09 3.52
N GLY A 30 14.97 -7.98 2.93
CA GLY A 30 15.38 -9.38 2.74
C GLY A 30 14.52 -10.01 1.67
N ASN A 31 14.40 -11.31 1.72
CA ASN A 31 13.53 -12.04 0.81
C ASN A 31 12.46 -12.78 1.59
N TRP A 32 11.29 -12.97 0.96
CA TRP A 32 10.28 -13.84 1.53
C TRP A 32 10.80 -15.27 1.62
N PRO A 33 10.43 -16.04 2.65
CA PRO A 33 10.96 -17.38 2.83
C PRO A 33 10.77 -18.27 1.61
N GLY A 34 11.85 -18.88 1.16
CA GLY A 34 11.82 -19.86 0.08
C GLY A 34 11.67 -19.29 -1.32
N VAL A 35 11.68 -17.96 -1.47
CA VAL A 35 11.50 -17.35 -2.79
C VAL A 35 12.43 -16.17 -2.96
N THR A 36 12.52 -15.66 -4.20
CA THR A 36 13.40 -14.54 -4.54
C THR A 36 12.69 -13.19 -4.48
N VAL A 37 11.44 -13.16 -4.04
CA VAL A 37 10.67 -11.91 -3.94
C VAL A 37 11.17 -11.10 -2.75
N GLU A 38 11.43 -9.83 -2.98
CA GLU A 38 11.97 -8.94 -1.95
C GLU A 38 10.95 -8.66 -0.86
N LYS A 39 11.40 -8.73 0.38
CA LYS A 39 10.58 -8.42 1.55
C LYS A 39 11.11 -7.15 2.21
N LYS A 40 10.26 -6.16 2.35
CA LYS A 40 10.60 -4.91 3.03
C LYS A 40 9.65 -4.69 4.19
N GLU A 41 10.22 -4.41 5.34
CA GLU A 41 9.46 -4.23 6.55
C GLU A 41 10.08 -3.07 7.33
N GLY A 42 9.28 -2.29 8.02
CA GLY A 42 9.82 -1.18 8.78
C GLY A 42 8.89 -0.73 9.87
N LYS A 43 9.39 0.10 10.76
CA LYS A 43 8.58 0.69 11.82
C LYS A 43 8.21 2.11 11.44
N LEU A 44 7.00 2.50 11.77
CA LEU A 44 6.53 3.86 11.51
C LEU A 44 7.37 4.86 12.29
N LYS A 45 7.75 5.96 11.64
CA LYS A 45 8.52 7.01 12.30
C LYS A 45 7.80 7.51 13.55
N GLY A 46 8.51 7.53 14.66
CA GLY A 46 7.94 8.02 15.91
C GLY A 46 7.00 7.05 16.61
N HIS A 47 6.78 5.88 16.04
CA HIS A 47 5.87 4.88 16.59
C HIS A 47 6.48 3.48 16.45
N ASP A 48 7.31 3.10 17.41
CA ASP A 48 8.00 1.81 17.36
C ASP A 48 7.06 0.62 17.48
N ASP A 49 5.85 0.84 17.94
CA ASP A 49 4.85 -0.21 18.08
C ASP A 49 4.07 -0.48 16.80
N VAL A 50 4.30 0.32 15.75
CA VAL A 50 3.62 0.13 14.46
C VAL A 50 4.61 -0.41 13.44
N VAL A 51 4.33 -1.60 12.94
CA VAL A 51 5.16 -2.26 11.93
C VAL A 51 4.43 -2.18 10.58
N ILE A 52 5.14 -1.72 9.56
CA ILE A 52 4.60 -1.61 8.21
C ILE A 52 5.28 -2.65 7.34
N GLN A 53 4.48 -3.54 6.76
CA GLN A 53 4.97 -4.58 5.86
C GLN A 53 4.65 -4.17 4.43
N ASP A 54 5.70 -3.95 3.63
CA ASP A 54 5.54 -3.64 2.22
C ASP A 54 5.33 -4.93 1.45
N LEU A 55 4.16 -5.09 0.85
CA LEU A 55 3.86 -6.25 0.02
C LEU A 55 4.33 -6.01 -1.41
N PRO A 56 4.59 -7.09 -2.17
CA PRO A 56 4.94 -6.93 -3.59
C PRO A 56 3.82 -6.24 -4.34
N GLY A 57 4.19 -5.48 -5.38
CA GLY A 57 3.19 -4.86 -6.24
C GLY A 57 2.39 -5.92 -6.98
N ILE A 58 1.07 -5.89 -6.85
CA ILE A 58 0.20 -6.91 -7.43
C ILE A 58 -1.05 -6.27 -8.02
N TYR A 59 -1.64 -6.93 -9.00
CA TYR A 59 -2.90 -6.50 -9.61
C TYR A 59 -4.11 -7.21 -9.02
N SER A 60 -3.88 -8.34 -8.37
CA SER A 60 -4.96 -9.14 -7.77
C SER A 60 -4.36 -10.08 -6.73
N LEU A 61 -5.22 -10.80 -6.02
CA LEU A 61 -4.79 -11.83 -5.08
C LEU A 61 -4.89 -13.23 -5.68
N SER A 62 -5.05 -13.31 -6.99
CA SER A 62 -5.08 -14.60 -7.70
C SER A 62 -3.68 -15.21 -7.70
N PRO A 63 -3.56 -16.53 -7.56
CA PRO A 63 -2.24 -17.18 -7.43
C PRO A 63 -1.56 -17.44 -8.78
N TYR A 64 -1.47 -16.41 -9.63
CA TYR A 64 -0.86 -16.57 -10.95
C TYR A 64 0.61 -16.20 -11.00
N THR A 65 1.04 -15.29 -10.15
CA THR A 65 2.45 -14.90 -10.08
C THR A 65 2.99 -15.19 -8.69
N LEU A 66 4.32 -15.24 -8.59
CA LEU A 66 4.97 -15.45 -7.31
C LEU A 66 4.65 -14.33 -6.33
N GLU A 67 4.61 -13.10 -6.83
CA GLU A 67 4.29 -11.93 -6.01
C GLU A 67 2.88 -12.02 -5.45
N GLU A 68 1.93 -12.47 -6.26
CA GLU A 68 0.55 -12.63 -5.82
C GLU A 68 0.41 -13.73 -4.77
N VAL A 69 1.12 -14.83 -4.96
CA VAL A 69 1.12 -15.93 -3.99
C VAL A 69 1.68 -15.46 -2.65
N VAL A 70 2.78 -14.73 -2.68
CA VAL A 70 3.43 -14.21 -1.49
C VAL A 70 2.53 -13.24 -0.75
N ALA A 71 1.94 -12.29 -1.46
CA ALA A 71 1.08 -11.28 -0.85
C ALA A 71 -0.16 -11.91 -0.23
N ARG A 72 -0.81 -12.80 -0.96
CA ARG A 72 -1.99 -13.48 -0.46
C ARG A 72 -1.67 -14.33 0.77
N GLY A 73 -0.55 -15.07 0.72
CA GLY A 73 -0.13 -15.90 1.84
C GLY A 73 0.10 -15.07 3.10
N TYR A 74 0.73 -13.92 2.96
CA TYR A 74 0.94 -13.04 4.09
C TYR A 74 -0.39 -12.56 4.68
N LEU A 75 -1.29 -12.08 3.82
CA LEU A 75 -2.56 -11.51 4.29
C LEU A 75 -3.45 -12.57 4.96
N VAL A 76 -3.43 -13.79 4.45
CA VAL A 76 -4.26 -14.87 4.99
C VAL A 76 -3.67 -15.46 6.27
N ASN A 77 -2.36 -15.65 6.31
CA ASN A 77 -1.69 -16.33 7.41
C ASN A 77 -1.32 -15.39 8.56
N GLU A 78 -0.80 -14.21 8.24
CA GLU A 78 -0.35 -13.27 9.26
C GLU A 78 -1.46 -12.35 9.75
N LYS A 79 -2.46 -12.12 8.93
CA LYS A 79 -3.61 -11.26 9.24
C LYS A 79 -3.21 -9.94 9.88
N PRO A 80 -2.69 -8.99 9.08
CA PRO A 80 -2.34 -7.69 9.64
C PRO A 80 -3.55 -6.99 10.24
N ASP A 81 -3.32 -6.04 11.12
CA ASP A 81 -4.39 -5.30 11.77
C ASP A 81 -5.14 -4.40 10.81
N ALA A 82 -4.47 -3.93 9.77
CA ALA A 82 -5.09 -3.11 8.74
C ALA A 82 -4.28 -3.21 7.44
N ILE A 83 -4.93 -2.88 6.34
CA ILE A 83 -4.28 -2.83 5.03
C ILE A 83 -4.38 -1.40 4.52
N LEU A 84 -3.24 -0.82 4.15
CA LEU A 84 -3.20 0.46 3.47
C LEU A 84 -3.09 0.19 1.99
N ASN A 85 -4.18 0.37 1.26
CA ASN A 85 -4.24 0.10 -0.18
C ASN A 85 -3.94 1.38 -0.94
N ILE A 86 -2.82 1.39 -1.67
CA ILE A 86 -2.40 2.56 -2.43
C ILE A 86 -2.93 2.43 -3.84
N ILE A 87 -3.70 3.42 -4.26
CA ILE A 87 -4.37 3.42 -5.55
C ILE A 87 -3.74 4.49 -6.44
N ASP A 88 -3.42 4.10 -7.67
CA ASP A 88 -2.97 5.03 -8.69
C ASP A 88 -4.18 5.79 -9.21
N GLY A 89 -4.26 7.09 -8.88
CA GLY A 89 -5.41 7.92 -9.26
C GLY A 89 -5.56 8.10 -10.76
N THR A 90 -4.53 7.83 -11.54
CA THR A 90 -4.61 7.90 -12.99
C THR A 90 -5.21 6.65 -13.60
N ASN A 91 -5.42 5.61 -12.80
CA ASN A 91 -5.90 4.32 -13.29
C ASN A 91 -6.74 3.60 -12.22
N ILE A 92 -7.75 4.29 -11.75
CA ILE A 92 -8.55 3.84 -10.62
C ILE A 92 -9.23 2.49 -10.86
N GLU A 93 -9.80 2.30 -12.03
CA GLU A 93 -10.53 1.06 -12.32
C GLU A 93 -9.66 -0.18 -12.16
N ARG A 94 -8.43 -0.13 -12.66
CA ARG A 94 -7.51 -1.26 -12.53
C ARG A 94 -7.18 -1.54 -11.06
N ASN A 95 -7.02 -0.47 -10.29
CA ASN A 95 -6.66 -0.60 -8.88
C ASN A 95 -7.81 -1.12 -8.02
N LEU A 96 -9.04 -0.80 -8.37
CA LEU A 96 -10.20 -1.22 -7.59
C LEU A 96 -10.41 -2.73 -7.61
N TYR A 97 -9.92 -3.41 -8.62
CA TYR A 97 -10.01 -4.86 -8.66
C TYR A 97 -9.32 -5.50 -7.47
N LEU A 98 -8.09 -5.05 -7.19
CA LEU A 98 -7.35 -5.50 -6.02
C LEU A 98 -8.05 -5.08 -4.72
N THR A 99 -8.54 -3.83 -4.69
CA THR A 99 -9.22 -3.30 -3.50
C THR A 99 -10.39 -4.17 -3.10
N THR A 100 -11.19 -4.61 -4.07
CA THR A 100 -12.34 -5.47 -3.81
C THR A 100 -11.90 -6.78 -3.16
N GLN A 101 -10.82 -7.37 -3.66
CA GLN A 101 -10.32 -8.62 -3.10
C GLN A 101 -9.77 -8.44 -1.69
N LEU A 102 -9.12 -7.31 -1.43
CA LEU A 102 -8.60 -7.01 -0.09
C LEU A 102 -9.75 -6.88 0.91
N ILE A 103 -10.82 -6.22 0.51
CA ILE A 103 -11.99 -6.04 1.37
C ILE A 103 -12.62 -7.38 1.71
N GLU A 104 -12.64 -8.30 0.78
CA GLU A 104 -13.22 -9.63 0.99
C GLU A 104 -12.49 -10.45 2.06
N LEU A 105 -11.26 -10.10 2.36
CA LEU A 105 -10.50 -10.81 3.39
C LEU A 105 -10.99 -10.52 4.81
N GLY A 106 -11.82 -9.50 4.98
CA GLY A 106 -12.34 -9.14 6.31
C GLY A 106 -11.39 -8.31 7.15
N ILE A 107 -10.27 -7.89 6.59
CA ILE A 107 -9.30 -7.03 7.28
C ILE A 107 -9.64 -5.58 6.94
N PRO A 108 -9.59 -4.65 7.93
CA PRO A 108 -9.85 -3.24 7.63
C PRO A 108 -8.94 -2.71 6.53
N VAL A 109 -9.50 -2.06 5.53
CA VAL A 109 -8.76 -1.52 4.40
C VAL A 109 -8.92 0.00 4.36
N VAL A 110 -7.80 0.70 4.33
CA VAL A 110 -7.76 2.15 4.15
C VAL A 110 -7.22 2.41 2.77
N MET A 111 -7.92 3.23 1.99
CA MET A 111 -7.52 3.55 0.63
C MET A 111 -6.78 4.87 0.58
N ALA A 112 -5.63 4.88 -0.08
CA ALA A 112 -4.84 6.08 -0.30
C ALA A 112 -4.67 6.28 -1.80
N VAL A 113 -5.18 7.38 -2.32
CA VAL A 113 -5.09 7.67 -3.76
C VAL A 113 -3.86 8.52 -4.02
N ASN A 114 -3.00 8.03 -4.90
CA ASN A 114 -1.79 8.72 -5.30
C ASN A 114 -1.97 9.27 -6.71
N MET A 115 -1.79 10.57 -6.87
CA MET A 115 -2.01 11.25 -8.15
C MET A 115 -0.75 12.00 -8.61
N ILE A 116 0.41 11.40 -8.37
CA ILE A 116 1.69 12.03 -8.67
C ILE A 116 1.81 12.51 -10.12
N ASP A 117 1.40 11.68 -11.07
CA ASP A 117 1.52 12.04 -12.49
C ASP A 117 0.62 13.22 -12.85
N LEU A 118 -0.57 13.27 -12.27
CA LEU A 118 -1.47 14.37 -12.48
C LEU A 118 -0.89 15.65 -11.89
N VAL A 119 -0.31 15.54 -10.70
CA VAL A 119 0.32 16.67 -10.02
C VAL A 119 1.46 17.24 -10.85
N ARG A 120 2.28 16.41 -11.48
CA ARG A 120 3.38 16.88 -12.32
C ARG A 120 2.91 17.54 -13.59
N LYS A 121 1.78 17.11 -14.12
CA LYS A 121 1.27 17.57 -15.41
C LYS A 121 0.63 18.96 -15.35
N ASN A 122 -0.06 19.28 -14.27
CA ASN A 122 -0.84 20.51 -14.13
C ASN A 122 -0.44 21.27 -12.86
N ARG A 123 0.74 21.83 -12.89
CA ARG A 123 1.35 22.40 -11.70
C ARG A 123 0.56 23.51 -11.00
N SER A 124 -0.07 24.39 -11.77
CA SER A 124 -0.83 25.50 -11.18
C SER A 124 -2.21 25.10 -10.69
N GLU A 125 -2.80 24.08 -11.28
CA GLU A 125 -4.09 23.55 -10.85
C GLU A 125 -3.95 22.47 -9.81
N GLU A 126 -2.81 21.83 -9.79
CA GLU A 126 -2.50 20.74 -8.92
C GLU A 126 -2.75 20.96 -7.46
N ARG A 127 -2.33 22.13 -6.98
CA ARG A 127 -2.47 22.44 -5.57
C ARG A 127 -3.91 22.42 -5.15
N ARG A 128 -4.79 22.94 -6.01
CA ARG A 128 -6.20 22.96 -5.71
C ARG A 128 -6.80 21.57 -5.74
N VAL A 129 -6.53 20.84 -6.81
CA VAL A 129 -7.02 19.47 -6.95
C VAL A 129 -6.46 18.59 -5.86
N GLY A 130 -5.17 18.72 -5.59
CA GLY A 130 -4.53 17.95 -4.52
C GLY A 130 -5.13 18.21 -3.16
N LYS A 131 -5.43 19.45 -2.85
CA LYS A 131 -6.06 19.79 -1.58
C LYS A 131 -7.47 19.23 -1.49
N GLU A 132 -8.22 19.31 -2.56
CA GLU A 132 -9.57 18.77 -2.58
C GLU A 132 -9.55 17.26 -2.40
N CYS A 133 -8.63 16.58 -3.07
CA CYS A 133 -8.50 15.14 -2.93
C CYS A 133 -8.11 14.75 -1.51
N ARG A 134 -7.22 15.49 -0.89
CA ARG A 134 -6.83 15.22 0.49
C ARG A 134 -8.00 15.40 1.44
N SER A 135 -8.81 16.42 1.20
CA SER A 135 -9.99 16.66 2.02
C SER A 135 -10.98 15.52 1.90
N ARG A 136 -11.18 15.01 0.70
CA ARG A 136 -12.08 13.90 0.46
C ARG A 136 -11.61 12.61 1.11
N TRP A 137 -10.32 12.43 1.16
CA TRP A 137 -9.72 11.19 1.69
C TRP A 137 -9.29 11.31 3.14
N SER A 138 -9.69 12.36 3.79
CA SER A 138 -9.47 12.52 5.22
C SER A 138 -10.22 11.43 5.98
N PRO A 139 -9.64 10.91 7.06
CA PRO A 139 -10.33 9.91 7.88
C PRO A 139 -11.65 10.36 8.46
N ASP A 140 -11.88 11.67 8.44
CA ASP A 140 -13.12 12.23 8.98
C ASP A 140 -14.30 12.14 8.03
N HIS A 141 -14.05 11.70 6.81
CA HIS A 141 -15.10 11.56 5.81
C HIS A 141 -15.78 10.20 5.85
#